data_a00fbbe0e9b332d4cc9f6505ff6ee163
#
_entry.id   a00fbbe0e9b332d4cc9f6505ff6ee163
#
_cell.length_a   1.000
_cell.length_b   1.000
_cell.length_c   1.000
_cell.angle_alpha   90.00
_cell.angle_beta   90.00
_cell.angle_gamma   90.00
#
_symmetry.space_group_name_H-M   'P 1'
#
loop_
_entity.id
_entity.type
_entity.pdbx_description
1 polymer ?
#
loop_
_entity_poly.entity_id
_entity_poly.type
_entity_poly.pdbx_seq_one_letter_code
_entity_poly.pdbx_strand_id
1 'polypeptide(L)'
;MLRSACLTLGLTLAMGGIAAAQSPATTAPASAAPATTAGQTFLAANAKVPGVVVLPSGLQYKILTSGPKTGPSPKPGDIIKVHYEGKLLDGTVFDSSFARKQSAIMPLEGLVQAWLEALPMMKVGDEWVLYVPPALGYGDRDVGPIPAGSVMTFRLQLLGMLAVD
;
A
#
# COMPACT_ATOMS: atom_id res chain seq x y z
N MET A 1 -21.84 59.89 -60.35
CA MET A 1 -23.11 59.97 -59.63
C MET A 1 -22.96 59.09 -58.43
N LEU A 2 -22.64 59.63 -57.26
CA LEU A 2 -23.48 59.95 -56.10
C LEU A 2 -24.13 58.66 -55.54
N ARG A 3 -23.98 58.30 -54.30
CA ARG A 3 -23.92 58.86 -52.96
C ARG A 3 -23.60 57.71 -52.02
N SER A 4 -22.65 57.78 -51.09
CA SER A 4 -22.79 58.25 -49.72
C SER A 4 -23.93 57.70 -48.87
N ALA A 5 -23.53 57.02 -47.80
CA ALA A 5 -24.01 57.11 -46.42
C ALA A 5 -23.38 55.98 -45.62
N CYS A 6 -22.47 56.20 -44.76
CA CYS A 6 -22.50 56.68 -43.36
C CYS A 6 -23.59 56.02 -42.49
N LEU A 7 -23.22 55.24 -41.51
CA LEU A 7 -23.54 55.57 -40.13
C LEU A 7 -23.15 54.42 -39.19
N THR A 8 -22.25 54.69 -38.32
CA THR A 8 -22.26 54.71 -36.84
C THR A 8 -22.30 53.36 -36.12
N LEU A 9 -21.23 53.01 -35.52
CA LEU A 9 -20.87 53.26 -34.13
C LEU A 9 -21.86 52.57 -33.15
N GLY A 10 -21.45 51.49 -32.59
CA GLY A 10 -22.09 50.85 -31.43
C GLY A 10 -21.05 50.08 -30.62
N LEU A 11 -20.22 50.85 -29.88
CA LEU A 11 -19.29 50.33 -28.87
C LEU A 11 -20.11 50.05 -27.60
N THR A 12 -20.41 48.80 -27.30
CA THR A 12 -20.85 48.39 -25.97
C THR A 12 -19.82 47.51 -25.35
N LEU A 13 -19.05 48.13 -24.47
CA LEU A 13 -18.11 47.50 -23.54
C LEU A 13 -18.94 46.80 -22.44
N ALA A 14 -19.08 45.48 -22.49
CA ALA A 14 -19.60 44.69 -21.38
C ALA A 14 -18.44 44.05 -20.66
N MET A 15 -18.02 44.67 -19.58
CA MET A 15 -17.15 44.06 -18.57
C MET A 15 -17.97 42.96 -17.87
N GLY A 16 -17.78 41.72 -18.28
CA GLY A 16 -18.22 40.53 -17.54
C GLY A 16 -17.05 40.01 -16.73
N GLY A 17 -17.07 40.21 -15.41
CA GLY A 17 -16.08 39.72 -14.49
C GLY A 17 -16.01 38.18 -14.51
N ILE A 18 -14.83 37.68 -14.81
CA ILE A 18 -14.52 36.26 -14.65
C ILE A 18 -14.30 36.05 -13.15
N ALA A 19 -15.33 35.58 -12.45
CA ALA A 19 -15.17 35.01 -11.13
C ALA A 19 -14.43 33.70 -11.29
N ALA A 20 -13.12 33.72 -11.02
CA ALA A 20 -12.33 32.53 -10.87
C ALA A 20 -12.84 31.80 -9.59
N ALA A 21 -13.70 30.84 -9.79
CA ALA A 21 -14.03 29.86 -8.75
C ALA A 21 -12.78 29.01 -8.52
N GLN A 22 -12.02 29.39 -7.50
CA GLN A 22 -10.95 28.53 -6.97
C GLN A 22 -11.67 27.38 -6.24
N SER A 23 -11.74 26.24 -6.89
CA SER A 23 -12.09 24.99 -6.23
C SER A 23 -11.04 24.71 -5.16
N PRO A 24 -11.44 24.37 -3.93
CA PRO A 24 -10.47 23.92 -2.93
C PRO A 24 -9.78 22.67 -3.47
N ALA A 25 -8.45 22.71 -3.53
CA ALA A 25 -7.66 21.54 -3.78
C ALA A 25 -7.88 20.55 -2.63
N THR A 26 -8.82 19.65 -2.83
CA THR A 26 -8.93 18.45 -2.00
C THR A 26 -7.65 17.67 -2.27
N THR A 27 -6.73 17.68 -1.31
CA THR A 27 -5.57 16.80 -1.28
C THR A 27 -6.12 15.38 -1.24
N ALA A 28 -6.31 14.79 -2.41
CA ALA A 28 -6.58 13.37 -2.51
C ALA A 28 -5.36 12.65 -1.93
N PRO A 29 -5.53 11.66 -1.04
CA PRO A 29 -4.44 10.80 -0.64
C PRO A 29 -3.84 10.18 -1.91
N ALA A 30 -2.51 10.06 -1.93
CA ALA A 30 -1.74 9.54 -3.05
C ALA A 30 -2.48 8.36 -3.69
N SER A 31 -2.78 8.49 -4.99
CA SER A 31 -3.50 7.49 -5.76
C SER A 31 -2.73 6.17 -5.69
N ALA A 32 -3.15 5.32 -4.77
CA ALA A 32 -2.68 3.96 -4.70
C ALA A 32 -3.09 3.25 -5.99
N ALA A 33 -2.15 2.67 -6.71
CA ALA A 33 -2.44 1.92 -7.91
C ALA A 33 -3.53 0.88 -7.63
N PRO A 34 -4.60 0.83 -8.42
CA PRO A 34 -5.65 -0.17 -8.20
C PRO A 34 -5.07 -1.56 -8.44
N ALA A 35 -5.37 -2.49 -7.54
CA ALA A 35 -5.10 -3.90 -7.77
C ALA A 35 -5.73 -4.34 -9.08
N THR A 36 -5.12 -5.31 -9.77
CA THR A 36 -5.74 -5.97 -10.92
C THR A 36 -7.11 -6.52 -10.52
N THR A 37 -8.03 -6.68 -11.46
CA THR A 37 -9.37 -7.23 -11.18
C THR A 37 -9.29 -8.57 -10.43
N ALA A 38 -8.35 -9.43 -10.79
CA ALA A 38 -8.10 -10.70 -10.09
C ALA A 38 -7.65 -10.48 -8.64
N GLY A 39 -6.76 -9.51 -8.41
CA GLY A 39 -6.31 -9.15 -7.06
C GLY A 39 -7.44 -8.59 -6.19
N GLN A 40 -8.28 -7.74 -6.74
CA GLN A 40 -9.45 -7.21 -6.03
C GLN A 40 -10.44 -8.30 -5.66
N THR A 41 -10.73 -9.21 -6.59
CA THR A 41 -11.62 -10.35 -6.35
C THR A 41 -11.05 -11.27 -5.27
N PHE A 42 -9.75 -11.53 -5.31
CA PHE A 42 -9.07 -12.32 -4.27
C PHE A 42 -9.19 -11.66 -2.89
N LEU A 43 -8.86 -10.39 -2.76
CA LEU A 43 -8.93 -9.68 -1.47
C LEU A 43 -10.35 -9.63 -0.92
N ALA A 44 -11.37 -9.41 -1.78
CA ALA A 44 -12.77 -9.40 -1.38
C ALA A 44 -13.26 -10.78 -0.89
N ALA A 45 -12.79 -11.85 -1.51
CA ALA A 45 -13.08 -13.21 -1.07
C ALA A 45 -12.32 -13.56 0.22
N ASN A 46 -11.04 -13.21 0.29
CA ASN A 46 -10.18 -13.50 1.43
C ASN A 46 -10.64 -12.80 2.72
N ALA A 47 -11.19 -11.59 2.61
CA ALA A 47 -11.77 -10.86 3.74
C ALA A 47 -12.90 -11.62 4.46
N LYS A 48 -13.52 -12.60 3.80
CA LYS A 48 -14.59 -13.44 4.35
C LYS A 48 -14.09 -14.75 4.93
N VAL A 49 -12.79 -15.03 4.79
CA VAL A 49 -12.18 -16.27 5.30
C VAL A 49 -12.08 -16.20 6.82
N PRO A 50 -12.54 -17.22 7.56
CA PRO A 50 -12.42 -17.24 9.01
C PRO A 50 -10.97 -17.05 9.49
N GLY A 51 -10.80 -16.16 10.45
CA GLY A 51 -9.49 -15.83 11.02
C GLY A 51 -8.69 -14.79 10.24
N VAL A 52 -9.19 -14.29 9.12
CA VAL A 52 -8.62 -13.14 8.42
C VAL A 52 -9.16 -11.85 9.04
N VAL A 53 -8.26 -10.94 9.34
CA VAL A 53 -8.56 -9.59 9.82
C VAL A 53 -8.23 -8.61 8.71
N VAL A 54 -9.11 -7.62 8.51
CA VAL A 54 -8.92 -6.55 7.51
C VAL A 54 -8.68 -5.25 8.25
N LEU A 55 -7.57 -4.59 7.95
CA LEU A 55 -7.25 -3.28 8.50
C LEU A 55 -7.85 -2.14 7.65
N PRO A 56 -8.03 -0.94 8.20
CA PRO A 56 -8.55 0.20 7.47
C PRO A 56 -7.73 0.59 6.23
N SER A 57 -6.43 0.28 6.23
CA SER A 57 -5.52 0.46 5.10
C SER A 57 -5.80 -0.48 3.92
N GLY A 58 -6.62 -1.51 4.13
CA GLY A 58 -6.86 -2.60 3.19
C GLY A 58 -5.89 -3.77 3.34
N LEU A 59 -4.88 -3.67 4.23
CA LEU A 59 -4.04 -4.81 4.59
C LEU A 59 -4.90 -5.89 5.24
N GLN A 60 -4.71 -7.13 4.82
CA GLN A 60 -5.36 -8.27 5.46
C GLN A 60 -4.29 -9.16 6.07
N TYR A 61 -4.59 -9.76 7.21
CA TYR A 61 -3.67 -10.70 7.83
C TYR A 61 -4.41 -11.85 8.51
N LYS A 62 -3.70 -12.95 8.67
CA LYS A 62 -4.14 -14.11 9.44
C LYS A 62 -3.01 -14.55 10.36
N ILE A 63 -3.32 -14.72 11.63
CA ILE A 63 -2.37 -15.23 12.63
C ILE A 63 -2.31 -16.75 12.48
N LEU A 64 -1.12 -17.30 12.23
CA LEU A 64 -0.87 -18.73 12.19
C LEU A 64 -0.42 -19.25 13.54
N THR A 65 0.50 -18.50 14.18
CA THR A 65 1.03 -18.82 15.50
C THR A 65 1.15 -17.52 16.29
N SER A 66 0.76 -17.56 17.55
CA SER A 66 0.94 -16.44 18.47
C SER A 66 2.09 -16.71 19.41
N GLY A 67 3.01 -15.77 19.49
CA GLY A 67 4.05 -15.74 20.50
C GLY A 67 3.50 -15.43 21.91
N PRO A 68 4.37 -15.29 22.90
CA PRO A 68 3.97 -14.93 24.26
C PRO A 68 3.19 -13.62 24.29
N LYS A 69 2.04 -13.59 24.99
CA LYS A 69 1.19 -12.39 25.08
C LYS A 69 1.92 -11.15 25.63
N THR A 70 2.93 -11.37 26.44
CA THR A 70 3.78 -10.35 27.05
C THR A 70 5.06 -10.08 26.27
N GLY A 71 5.22 -10.71 25.08
CA GLY A 71 6.38 -10.50 24.24
C GLY A 71 6.49 -9.06 23.72
N PRO A 72 7.70 -8.56 23.47
CA PRO A 72 7.89 -7.24 22.90
C PRO A 72 7.40 -7.19 21.46
N SER A 73 6.93 -6.02 21.05
CA SER A 73 6.59 -5.67 19.67
C SER A 73 7.57 -4.63 19.17
N PRO A 74 8.06 -4.75 17.93
CA PRO A 74 9.00 -3.78 17.39
C PRO A 74 8.33 -2.45 17.09
N LYS A 75 9.13 -1.38 17.14
CA LYS A 75 8.73 -0.03 16.76
C LYS A 75 9.47 0.38 15.48
N PRO A 76 8.97 1.36 14.74
CA PRO A 76 9.72 1.95 13.63
C PRO A 76 11.13 2.34 14.06
N GLY A 77 12.14 1.93 13.27
CA GLY A 77 13.55 2.12 13.55
C GLY A 77 14.24 0.95 14.28
N ASP A 78 13.50 0.09 14.99
CA ASP A 78 14.07 -1.08 15.63
C ASP A 78 14.68 -2.06 14.61
N ILE A 79 15.70 -2.79 15.04
CA ILE A 79 16.25 -3.90 14.24
C ILE A 79 15.39 -5.14 14.48
N ILE A 80 14.89 -5.74 13.41
CA ILE A 80 14.09 -6.96 13.46
C ILE A 80 14.86 -8.15 12.88
N LYS A 81 14.59 -9.33 13.44
CA LYS A 81 15.03 -10.61 12.90
C LYS A 81 13.80 -11.41 12.51
N VAL A 82 13.69 -11.74 11.23
CA VAL A 82 12.51 -12.38 10.67
C VAL A 82 12.85 -13.54 9.74
N HIS A 83 11.96 -14.52 9.68
CA HIS A 83 11.81 -15.36 8.50
C HIS A 83 10.61 -14.89 7.70
N TYR A 84 10.74 -14.92 6.39
CA TYR A 84 9.64 -14.54 5.49
C TYR A 84 9.68 -15.31 4.18
N GLU A 85 8.52 -15.39 3.55
CA GLU A 85 8.34 -15.87 2.19
C GLU A 85 7.30 -15.00 1.50
N GLY A 86 7.69 -14.39 0.39
CA GLY A 86 6.83 -13.58 -0.45
C GLY A 86 6.41 -14.35 -1.70
N LYS A 87 5.09 -14.33 -1.99
CA LYS A 87 4.47 -15.01 -3.13
C LYS A 87 3.51 -14.09 -3.86
N LEU A 88 3.38 -14.30 -5.16
CA LEU A 88 2.27 -13.81 -5.96
C LEU A 88 1.03 -14.71 -5.78
N LEU A 89 -0.13 -14.26 -6.28
CA LEU A 89 -1.38 -15.03 -6.19
C LEU A 89 -1.36 -16.32 -7.02
N ASP A 90 -0.53 -16.39 -8.06
CA ASP A 90 -0.31 -17.61 -8.87
C ASP A 90 0.60 -18.64 -8.19
N GLY A 91 1.09 -18.31 -6.97
CA GLY A 91 1.99 -19.17 -6.20
C GLY A 91 3.47 -18.95 -6.49
N THR A 92 3.84 -18.06 -7.41
CA THR A 92 5.24 -17.73 -7.70
C THR A 92 5.90 -17.14 -6.46
N VAL A 93 6.91 -17.80 -5.94
CA VAL A 93 7.74 -17.31 -4.83
C VAL A 93 8.78 -16.36 -5.41
N PHE A 94 8.72 -15.09 -5.03
CA PHE A 94 9.68 -14.10 -5.50
C PHE A 94 10.84 -13.87 -4.53
N ASP A 95 10.64 -14.14 -3.25
CA ASP A 95 11.69 -14.10 -2.23
C ASP A 95 11.34 -14.97 -1.03
N SER A 96 12.32 -15.70 -0.48
CA SER A 96 12.11 -16.57 0.67
C SER A 96 13.39 -16.74 1.49
N SER A 97 13.38 -16.25 2.71
CA SER A 97 14.42 -16.50 3.70
C SER A 97 14.39 -17.95 4.21
N PHE A 98 13.22 -18.60 4.15
CA PHE A 98 13.11 -20.02 4.47
C PHE A 98 13.87 -20.89 3.46
N ALA A 99 13.73 -20.58 2.16
CA ALA A 99 14.46 -21.30 1.10
C ALA A 99 15.98 -21.13 1.24
N ARG A 100 16.43 -19.92 1.64
CA ARG A 100 17.84 -19.65 1.93
C ARG A 100 18.32 -20.26 3.24
N LYS A 101 17.42 -20.75 4.09
CA LYS A 101 17.72 -21.25 5.46
C LYS A 101 18.45 -20.21 6.33
N GLN A 102 18.21 -18.94 6.07
CA GLN A 102 18.85 -17.82 6.73
C GLN A 102 17.82 -16.73 7.04
N SER A 103 17.62 -16.43 8.33
CA SER A 103 16.77 -15.32 8.74
C SER A 103 17.35 -13.98 8.27
N ALA A 104 16.47 -13.07 7.94
CA ALA A 104 16.85 -11.71 7.62
C ALA A 104 16.91 -10.85 8.89
N ILE A 105 17.92 -9.98 8.96
CA ILE A 105 18.09 -8.98 10.01
C ILE A 105 18.13 -7.63 9.31
N MET A 106 17.21 -6.73 9.67
CA MET A 106 17.08 -5.45 9.00
C MET A 106 16.39 -4.43 9.92
N PRO A 107 16.60 -3.12 9.70
CA PRO A 107 15.84 -2.09 10.40
C PRO A 107 14.37 -2.12 9.94
N LEU A 108 13.45 -1.80 10.85
CA LEU A 108 12.02 -1.62 10.56
C LEU A 108 11.79 -0.23 9.98
N GLU A 109 12.46 0.04 8.87
CA GLU A 109 12.35 1.27 8.07
C GLU A 109 12.67 0.98 6.60
N GLY A 110 12.15 1.81 5.68
CA GLY A 110 12.40 1.63 4.26
C GLY A 110 11.81 0.35 3.65
N LEU A 111 10.97 -0.37 4.38
CA LEU A 111 10.29 -1.58 3.93
C LEU A 111 8.96 -1.24 3.25
N VAL A 112 8.32 -2.24 2.64
CA VAL A 112 6.96 -2.08 2.10
C VAL A 112 5.98 -1.69 3.21
N GLN A 113 5.01 -0.82 2.90
CA GLN A 113 4.09 -0.26 3.89
C GLN A 113 3.36 -1.32 4.70
N ALA A 114 3.01 -2.45 4.06
CA ALA A 114 2.39 -3.58 4.73
C ALA A 114 3.22 -4.12 5.91
N TRP A 115 4.54 -4.15 5.80
CA TRP A 115 5.42 -4.59 6.88
C TRP A 115 5.56 -3.55 7.97
N LEU A 116 5.64 -2.26 7.59
CA LEU A 116 5.70 -1.15 8.55
C LEU A 116 4.42 -1.06 9.39
N GLU A 117 3.28 -1.51 8.85
CA GLU A 117 2.01 -1.55 9.56
C GLU A 117 1.86 -2.83 10.40
N ALA A 118 2.21 -4.01 9.84
CA ALA A 118 1.97 -5.29 10.50
C ALA A 118 2.97 -5.60 11.63
N LEU A 119 4.27 -5.36 11.42
CA LEU A 119 5.31 -5.75 12.38
C LEU A 119 5.16 -5.10 13.76
N PRO A 120 4.77 -3.83 13.90
CA PRO A 120 4.49 -3.24 15.22
C PRO A 120 3.31 -3.88 15.96
N MET A 121 2.43 -4.59 15.24
CA MET A 121 1.30 -5.33 15.82
C MET A 121 1.69 -6.75 16.23
N MET A 122 2.79 -7.28 15.66
CA MET A 122 3.30 -8.62 15.97
C MET A 122 4.14 -8.60 17.25
N LYS A 123 4.22 -9.77 17.87
CA LYS A 123 5.14 -10.02 18.99
C LYS A 123 6.22 -11.00 18.57
N VAL A 124 7.36 -10.93 19.24
CA VAL A 124 8.39 -11.95 19.04
C VAL A 124 7.81 -13.34 19.31
N GLY A 125 7.96 -14.23 18.34
CA GLY A 125 7.36 -15.56 18.30
C GLY A 125 6.07 -15.67 17.48
N ASP A 126 5.50 -14.55 17.02
CA ASP A 126 4.34 -14.58 16.13
C ASP A 126 4.75 -15.03 14.72
N GLU A 127 3.81 -15.74 14.09
CA GLU A 127 3.84 -16.06 12.68
C GLU A 127 2.50 -15.69 12.04
N TRP A 128 2.55 -14.81 11.05
CA TRP A 128 1.37 -14.31 10.35
C TRP A 128 1.48 -14.52 8.84
N VAL A 129 0.34 -14.58 8.18
CA VAL A 129 0.24 -14.38 6.74
C VAL A 129 -0.37 -13.02 6.49
N LEU A 130 0.31 -12.21 5.70
CA LEU A 130 -0.17 -10.92 5.21
C LEU A 130 -0.66 -11.08 3.78
N TYR A 131 -1.77 -10.46 3.45
CA TYR A 131 -2.29 -10.31 2.08
C TYR A 131 -2.25 -8.84 1.75
N VAL A 132 -1.33 -8.49 0.88
CA VAL A 132 -0.88 -7.11 0.66
C VAL A 132 -1.47 -6.57 -0.63
N PRO A 133 -2.39 -5.59 -0.56
CA PRO A 133 -2.83 -4.89 -1.76
C PRO A 133 -1.66 -4.11 -2.38
N PRO A 134 -1.66 -3.85 -3.69
CA PRO A 134 -0.55 -3.18 -4.38
C PRO A 134 -0.16 -1.86 -3.73
N ALA A 135 -1.13 -1.10 -3.25
CA ALA A 135 -0.91 0.18 -2.58
C ALA A 135 0.02 0.13 -1.37
N LEU A 136 0.03 -1.00 -0.65
CA LEU A 136 0.88 -1.23 0.51
C LEU A 136 2.13 -2.06 0.18
N GLY A 137 2.31 -2.41 -1.09
CA GLY A 137 3.45 -3.12 -1.64
C GLY A 137 4.26 -2.26 -2.61
N TYR A 138 4.32 -2.70 -3.86
CA TYR A 138 5.10 -2.03 -4.92
C TYR A 138 4.26 -1.14 -5.85
N GLY A 139 2.94 -1.06 -5.62
CA GLY A 139 2.05 -0.21 -6.39
C GLY A 139 1.95 -0.61 -7.87
N ASP A 140 2.10 0.37 -8.74
CA ASP A 140 2.06 0.26 -10.20
C ASP A 140 3.44 0.06 -10.83
N ARG A 141 4.42 -0.38 -10.05
CA ARG A 141 5.79 -0.62 -10.52
C ARG A 141 6.04 -2.11 -10.70
N ASP A 142 6.69 -2.46 -11.81
CA ASP A 142 7.30 -3.77 -11.97
C ASP A 142 8.59 -3.85 -11.14
N VAL A 143 8.71 -4.85 -10.29
CA VAL A 143 9.89 -5.07 -9.44
C VAL A 143 10.34 -6.52 -9.57
N GLY A 144 11.36 -6.73 -10.39
CA GLY A 144 11.85 -8.08 -10.69
C GLY A 144 10.73 -9.00 -11.21
N PRO A 145 10.42 -10.11 -10.52
CA PRO A 145 9.36 -11.01 -10.94
C PRO A 145 7.94 -10.56 -10.54
N ILE A 146 7.81 -9.38 -9.90
CA ILE A 146 6.53 -8.86 -9.39
C ILE A 146 5.97 -7.85 -10.38
N PRO A 147 4.88 -8.19 -11.12
CA PRO A 147 4.24 -7.25 -12.04
C PRO A 147 3.58 -6.09 -11.31
N ALA A 148 3.43 -4.97 -12.00
CA ALA A 148 2.66 -3.82 -11.52
C ALA A 148 1.23 -4.22 -11.12
N GLY A 149 0.72 -3.62 -10.06
CA GLY A 149 -0.63 -3.88 -9.56
C GLY A 149 -0.82 -5.26 -8.92
N SER A 150 0.27 -5.97 -8.58
CA SER A 150 0.18 -7.30 -7.98
C SER A 150 -0.24 -7.25 -6.51
N VAL A 151 -1.19 -8.10 -6.15
CA VAL A 151 -1.43 -8.50 -4.76
C VAL A 151 -0.38 -9.53 -4.38
N MET A 152 0.23 -9.36 -3.22
CA MET A 152 1.25 -10.26 -2.71
C MET A 152 0.78 -10.92 -1.41
N THR A 153 1.29 -12.11 -1.15
CA THR A 153 1.15 -12.78 0.14
C THR A 153 2.51 -12.92 0.79
N PHE A 154 2.60 -12.57 2.06
CA PHE A 154 3.82 -12.78 2.85
C PHE A 154 3.51 -13.67 4.05
N ARG A 155 4.19 -14.79 4.15
CA ARG A 155 4.32 -15.52 5.40
C ARG A 155 5.47 -14.86 6.16
N LEU A 156 5.22 -14.41 7.37
CA LEU A 156 6.15 -13.60 8.15
C LEU A 156 6.23 -14.14 9.58
N GLN A 157 7.44 -14.50 10.02
CA GLN A 157 7.71 -14.97 11.36
C GLN A 157 8.69 -14.01 12.05
N LEU A 158 8.26 -13.39 13.15
CA LEU A 158 9.09 -12.49 13.94
C LEU A 158 9.89 -13.29 14.97
N LEU A 159 11.18 -13.44 14.71
CA LEU A 159 12.09 -14.24 15.56
C LEU A 159 12.70 -13.45 16.72
N GLY A 160 12.85 -12.14 16.54
CA GLY A 160 13.46 -11.29 17.54
C GLY A 160 13.48 -9.83 17.11
N MET A 161 13.83 -8.97 18.05
CA MET A 161 14.04 -7.55 17.81
C MET A 161 15.13 -7.00 18.72
N LEU A 162 15.74 -5.91 18.32
CA LEU A 162 16.62 -5.08 19.10
C LEU A 162 16.11 -3.64 19.03
N ALA A 163 15.70 -3.11 20.17
CA ALA A 163 15.29 -1.72 20.26
C ALA A 163 16.49 -0.80 19.98
N VAL A 164 16.26 0.24 19.19
CA VAL A 164 17.23 1.31 18.92
C VAL A 164 16.68 2.57 19.55
N ASP A 165 17.39 3.05 20.61
CA ASP A 165 17.04 4.27 21.35
C ASP A 165 17.52 5.52 20.58
#